data_e3ad01cb35d2309cfa9397cd99c1f093
#
_entry.id   e3ad01cb35d2309cfa9397cd99c1f093
#
_cell.length_a   1.000
_cell.length_b   1.000
_cell.length_c   1.000
_cell.angle_alpha   90.00
_cell.angle_beta   90.00
_cell.angle_gamma   90.00
#
_symmetry.space_group_name_H-M   'P 1'
#
loop_
_entity.id
_entity.type
_entity.pdbx_description
1 polymer ?
#
loop_
_entity_poly.entity_id
_entity_poly.type
_entity_poly.pdbx_seq_one_letter_code
_entity_poly.pdbx_strand_id
1 'polypeptide(L)'
;KSLGSCAMDGNRFPKLKYRIYQKALWVPYSQQPGVALQSHWNYSGIQNIDAWSNCPYVELFINKKSYGIVEPDQRTRQCTWRDIQWEPGTVEAVGLDTNKHPVCSEKIESSDKPYAIEVTIEKPAAKPTGEEFILKANASDAFIVTAKVVDKDGHWCPWADNLLKFEVEGEGIYKGSYNFYVTEGKDLSYHAPGDTELQAEGGLMRVAVRTTFKPGKIKVKVSSDGLISGESIIKSKKIKH
;
A
#
# COMPACT_ATOMS: atom_id res chain seq x y z
N LYS A 1 5.34 2.72 12.47
CA LYS A 1 6.80 3.06 12.36
C LYS A 1 7.52 1.86 11.77
N SER A 2 8.09 1.99 10.58
CA SER A 2 8.80 0.90 9.96
C SER A 2 10.13 0.68 10.66
N LEU A 3 10.33 -0.51 11.21
CA LEU A 3 11.59 -0.93 11.77
C LEU A 3 12.63 -1.13 10.65
N GLY A 4 13.71 -0.36 10.70
CA GLY A 4 14.91 -0.58 9.92
C GLY A 4 14.92 -0.08 8.47
N SER A 5 16.05 -0.33 7.80
CA SER A 5 16.38 0.14 6.45
C SER A 5 15.80 -0.72 5.31
N CYS A 6 14.94 -1.71 5.63
CA CYS A 6 14.36 -2.61 4.64
C CYS A 6 13.46 -1.89 3.61
N ALA A 7 13.36 -2.45 2.42
CA ALA A 7 12.52 -1.92 1.34
C ALA A 7 11.03 -2.18 1.56
N MET A 8 10.69 -3.15 2.42
CA MET A 8 9.33 -3.49 2.84
C MET A 8 9.21 -3.42 4.35
N ASP A 9 7.99 -3.21 4.86
CA ASP A 9 7.69 -3.30 6.30
C ASP A 9 7.49 -4.76 6.77
N GLY A 10 7.16 -4.94 8.05
CA GLY A 10 6.92 -6.26 8.64
C GLY A 10 5.72 -6.99 8.04
N ASN A 11 4.73 -6.28 7.54
CA ASN A 11 3.55 -6.80 6.85
C ASN A 11 3.73 -6.91 5.34
N ARG A 12 4.96 -6.70 4.83
CA ARG A 12 5.34 -6.73 3.41
C ARG A 12 4.66 -5.65 2.55
N PHE A 13 4.26 -4.53 3.12
CA PHE A 13 3.90 -3.37 2.33
C PHE A 13 5.17 -2.70 1.80
N PRO A 14 5.19 -2.32 0.50
CA PRO A 14 6.33 -1.62 -0.08
C PRO A 14 6.45 -0.22 0.51
N LYS A 15 7.61 0.08 1.08
CA LYS A 15 7.96 1.42 1.54
C LYS A 15 8.32 2.32 0.36
N LEU A 16 8.38 3.63 0.61
CA LEU A 16 8.86 4.58 -0.39
C LEU A 16 10.21 4.17 -0.99
N LYS A 17 11.14 3.69 -0.17
CA LYS A 17 12.45 3.21 -0.63
C LYS A 17 12.36 2.10 -1.69
N TYR A 18 11.42 1.15 -1.56
CA TYR A 18 11.20 0.12 -2.59
C TYR A 18 10.76 0.73 -3.92
N ARG A 19 9.83 1.69 -3.87
CA ARG A 19 9.35 2.39 -5.06
C ARG A 19 10.45 3.22 -5.73
N ILE A 20 11.30 3.89 -4.94
CA ILE A 20 12.47 4.63 -5.44
C ILE A 20 13.41 3.68 -6.19
N TYR A 21 13.76 2.54 -5.61
CA TYR A 21 14.61 1.57 -6.28
C TYR A 21 13.98 1.08 -7.59
N GLN A 22 12.72 0.68 -7.54
CA GLN A 22 12.02 0.13 -8.69
C GLN A 22 11.83 1.13 -9.84
N LYS A 23 11.54 2.41 -9.52
CA LYS A 23 11.16 3.41 -10.52
C LYS A 23 12.30 4.36 -10.93
N ALA A 24 13.30 4.57 -10.07
CA ALA A 24 14.30 5.59 -10.29
C ALA A 24 15.74 5.08 -10.37
N LEU A 25 16.09 3.99 -9.68
CA LEU A 25 17.47 3.57 -9.51
C LEU A 25 17.83 2.26 -10.23
N TRP A 26 16.95 1.26 -10.26
CA TRP A 26 17.25 -0.08 -10.80
C TRP A 26 16.88 -0.25 -12.27
N VAL A 27 15.86 0.46 -12.73
CA VAL A 27 15.42 0.38 -14.12
C VAL A 27 15.92 1.60 -14.89
N PRO A 28 16.69 1.41 -15.97
CA PRO A 28 17.14 2.53 -16.78
C PRO A 28 15.98 3.17 -17.54
N TYR A 29 16.05 4.48 -17.73
CA TYR A 29 15.05 5.26 -18.47
C TYR A 29 14.73 4.66 -19.86
N SER A 30 15.75 4.14 -20.56
CA SER A 30 15.58 3.53 -21.89
C SER A 30 14.72 2.28 -21.90
N GLN A 31 14.59 1.59 -20.76
CA GLN A 31 13.70 0.43 -20.62
C GLN A 31 12.31 0.82 -20.17
N GLN A 32 12.23 1.68 -19.14
CA GLN A 32 10.96 2.11 -18.59
C GLN A 32 11.13 3.43 -17.86
N PRO A 33 10.54 4.53 -18.35
CA PRO A 33 10.43 5.78 -17.60
C PRO A 33 9.68 5.56 -16.31
N GLY A 34 10.15 6.16 -15.22
CA GLY A 34 9.53 6.01 -13.91
C GLY A 34 9.73 7.21 -13.01
N VAL A 35 8.73 7.50 -12.20
CA VAL A 35 8.78 8.49 -11.14
C VAL A 35 8.16 7.91 -9.87
N ALA A 36 8.78 8.13 -8.72
CA ALA A 36 8.28 7.79 -7.40
C ALA A 36 8.09 9.07 -6.61
N LEU A 37 6.86 9.36 -6.24
CA LEU A 37 6.52 10.47 -5.37
C LEU A 37 6.57 10.01 -3.91
N GLN A 38 6.64 10.94 -2.95
CA GLN A 38 6.56 10.65 -1.51
C GLN A 38 5.34 9.77 -1.15
N SER A 39 5.30 9.23 0.09
CA SER A 39 4.36 8.14 0.40
C SER A 39 2.89 8.54 0.47
N HIS A 40 2.58 9.80 0.85
CA HIS A 40 1.21 10.31 1.01
C HIS A 40 1.18 11.83 0.84
N TRP A 41 -0.04 12.39 0.75
CA TRP A 41 -0.28 13.83 0.66
C TRP A 41 -1.21 14.32 1.80
N ASN A 42 -0.96 13.86 3.03
CA ASN A 42 -1.67 14.31 4.24
C ASN A 42 -0.66 14.94 5.21
N TYR A 43 -0.49 16.24 5.10
CA TYR A 43 0.41 17.03 5.93
C TYR A 43 -0.31 18.24 6.54
N SER A 44 0.44 19.21 7.02
CA SER A 44 0.00 20.54 7.44
C SER A 44 1.14 21.53 7.31
N GLY A 45 0.82 22.80 7.09
CA GLY A 45 1.81 23.86 7.00
C GLY A 45 2.72 23.79 5.77
N ILE A 46 3.94 24.27 5.92
CA ILE A 46 4.93 24.31 4.84
C ILE A 46 5.69 22.99 4.78
N GLN A 47 5.83 22.42 3.59
CA GLN A 47 6.47 21.14 3.34
C GLN A 47 7.51 21.23 2.23
N ASN A 48 8.51 20.35 2.28
CA ASN A 48 9.31 20.02 1.11
C ASN A 48 8.70 18.79 0.46
N ILE A 49 8.60 18.81 -0.87
CA ILE A 49 8.06 17.68 -1.64
C ILE A 49 9.20 17.04 -2.39
N ASP A 50 9.38 15.75 -2.18
CA ASP A 50 10.40 14.95 -2.84
C ASP A 50 9.80 13.96 -3.83
N ALA A 51 10.43 13.87 -5.00
CA ALA A 51 10.19 12.83 -5.98
C ALA A 51 11.53 12.24 -6.46
N TRP A 52 11.51 11.00 -6.92
CA TRP A 52 12.67 10.32 -7.49
C TRP A 52 12.33 9.81 -8.88
N SER A 53 13.23 10.02 -9.83
CA SER A 53 12.96 9.64 -11.22
C SER A 53 14.22 9.24 -11.98
N ASN A 54 14.08 8.30 -12.91
CA ASN A 54 15.08 8.02 -13.93
C ASN A 54 14.92 8.90 -15.19
N CYS A 55 13.85 9.72 -15.25
CA CYS A 55 13.61 10.66 -16.36
C CYS A 55 14.62 11.81 -16.36
N PRO A 56 14.86 12.47 -17.50
CA PRO A 56 15.69 13.68 -17.60
C PRO A 56 15.18 14.85 -16.74
N TYR A 57 13.87 15.04 -16.67
CA TYR A 57 13.23 16.12 -15.91
C TYR A 57 11.98 15.59 -15.20
N VAL A 58 11.58 16.29 -14.14
CA VAL A 58 10.31 16.05 -13.42
C VAL A 58 9.62 17.37 -13.17
N GLU A 59 8.32 17.43 -13.45
CA GLU A 59 7.45 18.56 -13.13
C GLU A 59 6.50 18.17 -12.00
N LEU A 60 6.34 19.05 -11.02
CA LEU A 60 5.41 18.87 -9.90
C LEU A 60 4.14 19.68 -10.14
N PHE A 61 3.01 19.03 -9.93
CA PHE A 61 1.69 19.67 -9.90
C PHE A 61 1.01 19.45 -8.55
N ILE A 62 0.38 20.51 -8.04
CA ILE A 62 -0.52 20.44 -6.89
C ILE A 62 -1.83 21.05 -7.33
N ASN A 63 -2.92 20.31 -7.19
CA ASN A 63 -4.26 20.72 -7.64
C ASN A 63 -4.23 21.26 -9.08
N LYS A 64 -3.48 20.59 -9.99
CA LYS A 64 -3.27 20.95 -11.41
C LYS A 64 -2.42 22.23 -11.63
N LYS A 65 -1.95 22.90 -10.60
CA LYS A 65 -1.04 24.04 -10.71
C LYS A 65 0.40 23.53 -10.74
N SER A 66 1.19 23.96 -11.73
CA SER A 66 2.62 23.63 -11.83
C SER A 66 3.43 24.39 -10.77
N TYR A 67 4.35 23.66 -10.16
CA TYR A 67 5.37 24.18 -9.24
C TYR A 67 6.78 24.13 -9.85
N GLY A 68 6.84 23.93 -11.16
CA GLY A 68 8.05 23.99 -11.96
C GLY A 68 8.72 22.65 -12.19
N ILE A 69 9.68 22.69 -13.11
CA ILE A 69 10.45 21.54 -13.57
C ILE A 69 11.80 21.52 -12.84
N VAL A 70 12.19 20.34 -12.35
CA VAL A 70 13.47 20.05 -11.68
C VAL A 70 14.18 18.93 -12.40
N GLU A 71 15.49 19.05 -12.58
CA GLU A 71 16.35 17.97 -13.02
C GLU A 71 16.72 17.09 -11.82
N PRO A 72 16.51 15.75 -11.88
CA PRO A 72 16.89 14.86 -10.81
C PRO A 72 18.40 14.88 -10.54
N ASP A 73 18.79 14.89 -9.27
CA ASP A 73 20.20 14.72 -8.88
C ASP A 73 20.79 13.47 -9.52
N GLN A 74 21.98 13.58 -10.09
CA GLN A 74 22.56 12.49 -10.89
C GLN A 74 22.85 11.21 -10.09
N ARG A 75 23.13 11.32 -8.79
CA ARG A 75 23.48 10.19 -7.94
C ARG A 75 22.27 9.62 -7.20
N THR A 76 21.43 10.50 -6.62
CA THR A 76 20.29 10.10 -5.78
C THR A 76 19.01 9.97 -6.56
N ARG A 77 18.96 10.54 -7.77
CA ARG A 77 17.77 10.64 -8.62
C ARG A 77 16.62 11.40 -7.97
N GLN A 78 16.92 12.23 -6.98
CA GLN A 78 15.95 13.00 -6.21
C GLN A 78 15.72 14.39 -6.85
N CYS A 79 14.46 14.80 -6.89
CA CYS A 79 13.98 16.14 -7.11
C CYS A 79 13.35 16.66 -5.83
N THR A 80 13.59 17.92 -5.48
CA THR A 80 13.01 18.53 -4.28
C THR A 80 12.42 19.90 -4.62
N TRP A 81 11.15 20.08 -4.31
CA TRP A 81 10.48 21.38 -4.29
C TRP A 81 10.35 21.84 -2.85
N ARG A 82 10.83 23.05 -2.56
CA ARG A 82 10.95 23.57 -1.19
C ARG A 82 9.84 24.54 -0.87
N ASP A 83 9.56 24.68 0.42
CA ASP A 83 8.69 25.71 0.99
C ASP A 83 7.28 25.73 0.37
N ILE A 84 6.74 24.55 0.08
CA ILE A 84 5.41 24.38 -0.50
C ILE A 84 4.36 24.43 0.62
N GLN A 85 3.45 25.40 0.53
CA GLN A 85 2.29 25.41 1.42
C GLN A 85 1.39 24.22 1.11
N TRP A 86 1.15 23.37 2.11
CA TRP A 86 0.25 22.24 1.93
C TRP A 86 -1.20 22.68 1.75
N GLU A 87 -1.87 22.08 0.79
CA GLU A 87 -3.29 22.21 0.51
C GLU A 87 -3.88 20.81 0.28
N PRO A 88 -5.14 20.54 0.73
CA PRO A 88 -5.80 19.28 0.42
C PRO A 88 -6.03 19.14 -1.09
N GLY A 89 -6.11 17.90 -1.55
CA GLY A 89 -6.33 17.56 -2.96
C GLY A 89 -5.25 16.67 -3.53
N THR A 90 -4.72 17.00 -4.71
CA THR A 90 -3.81 16.14 -5.45
C THR A 90 -2.40 16.69 -5.51
N VAL A 91 -1.42 15.81 -5.39
CA VAL A 91 -0.04 16.07 -5.77
C VAL A 91 0.36 15.07 -6.86
N GLU A 92 0.95 15.55 -7.95
CA GLU A 92 1.37 14.72 -9.08
C GLU A 92 2.77 15.10 -9.51
N ALA A 93 3.64 14.09 -9.66
CA ALA A 93 4.96 14.25 -10.27
C ALA A 93 4.91 13.64 -11.67
N VAL A 94 5.28 14.41 -12.67
CA VAL A 94 5.28 14.03 -14.08
C VAL A 94 6.73 13.93 -14.56
N GLY A 95 7.16 12.73 -14.94
CA GLY A 95 8.46 12.50 -15.57
C GLY A 95 8.42 12.95 -17.04
N LEU A 96 9.43 13.72 -17.45
CA LEU A 96 9.53 14.30 -18.78
C LEU A 96 10.77 13.78 -19.51
N ASP A 97 10.69 13.68 -20.83
CA ASP A 97 11.82 13.39 -21.70
C ASP A 97 12.77 14.60 -21.89
N THR A 98 13.78 14.46 -22.74
CA THR A 98 14.74 15.54 -23.07
C THR A 98 14.09 16.73 -23.78
N ASN A 99 12.96 16.54 -24.43
CA ASN A 99 12.18 17.57 -25.09
C ASN A 99 11.08 18.15 -24.18
N LYS A 100 11.04 17.74 -22.90
CA LYS A 100 10.04 18.10 -21.90
C LYS A 100 8.63 17.61 -22.22
N HIS A 101 8.49 16.50 -22.96
CA HIS A 101 7.22 15.83 -23.14
C HIS A 101 6.97 14.84 -22.00
N PRO A 102 5.73 14.73 -21.47
CA PRO A 102 5.35 13.75 -20.45
C PRO A 102 5.54 12.32 -20.93
N VAL A 103 6.19 11.49 -20.11
CA VAL A 103 6.43 10.04 -20.42
C VAL A 103 5.93 9.12 -19.30
N CYS A 104 5.79 9.61 -18.09
CA CYS A 104 5.20 8.87 -16.97
C CYS A 104 4.70 9.83 -15.91
N SER A 105 3.84 9.39 -15.02
CA SER A 105 3.46 10.18 -13.83
C SER A 105 3.15 9.28 -12.64
N GLU A 106 3.13 9.90 -11.47
CA GLU A 106 2.57 9.35 -10.24
C GLU A 106 1.79 10.42 -9.52
N LYS A 107 0.56 10.08 -9.14
CA LYS A 107 -0.40 10.96 -8.48
C LYS A 107 -0.78 10.39 -7.11
N ILE A 108 -0.88 11.25 -6.12
CA ILE A 108 -1.36 10.95 -4.78
C ILE A 108 -2.45 11.95 -4.42
N GLU A 109 -3.47 11.48 -3.73
CA GLU A 109 -4.58 12.30 -3.24
C GLU A 109 -4.54 12.35 -1.71
N SER A 110 -4.84 13.51 -1.15
CA SER A 110 -5.06 13.62 0.29
C SER A 110 -6.38 12.96 0.66
N SER A 111 -6.43 12.39 1.85
CA SER A 111 -7.67 11.85 2.41
C SER A 111 -8.25 12.77 3.47
N ASP A 112 -9.53 12.63 3.67
CA ASP A 112 -10.29 13.17 4.79
C ASP A 112 -10.24 12.20 5.98
N LYS A 113 -11.20 12.31 6.91
CA LYS A 113 -11.30 11.45 8.09
C LYS A 113 -11.62 10.00 7.69
N PRO A 114 -11.09 9.01 8.43
CA PRO A 114 -11.46 7.61 8.28
C PRO A 114 -12.99 7.41 8.27
N TYR A 115 -13.48 6.62 7.30
CA TYR A 115 -14.91 6.40 7.09
C TYR A 115 -15.27 4.93 6.88
N ALA A 116 -14.46 4.19 6.12
CA ALA A 116 -14.75 2.82 5.76
C ALA A 116 -13.48 1.95 5.70
N ILE A 117 -13.67 0.65 5.65
CA ILE A 117 -12.60 -0.33 5.46
C ILE A 117 -12.76 -1.00 4.09
N GLU A 118 -11.77 -0.82 3.22
CA GLU A 118 -11.65 -1.57 1.98
C GLU A 118 -10.92 -2.89 2.25
N VAL A 119 -11.50 -4.03 1.84
CA VAL A 119 -10.91 -5.36 2.03
C VAL A 119 -10.58 -5.99 0.69
N THR A 120 -9.30 -6.25 0.45
CA THR A 120 -8.79 -6.84 -0.79
C THR A 120 -8.13 -8.18 -0.52
N ILE A 121 -8.43 -9.18 -1.36
CA ILE A 121 -7.74 -10.46 -1.36
C ILE A 121 -6.63 -10.41 -2.40
N GLU A 122 -5.39 -10.53 -1.94
CA GLU A 122 -4.23 -10.61 -2.80
C GLU A 122 -4.05 -12.06 -3.28
N LYS A 123 -4.25 -12.26 -4.58
CA LYS A 123 -3.94 -13.53 -5.21
C LYS A 123 -2.44 -13.59 -5.47
N PRO A 124 -1.79 -14.76 -5.28
CA PRO A 124 -0.43 -14.94 -5.77
C PRO A 124 -0.34 -14.59 -7.25
N ALA A 125 0.81 -14.07 -7.65
CA ALA A 125 1.08 -13.79 -9.06
C ALA A 125 0.85 -15.06 -9.92
N ALA A 126 0.38 -14.88 -11.16
CA ALA A 126 0.29 -15.97 -12.11
C ALA A 126 1.66 -16.68 -12.21
N LYS A 127 1.64 -17.99 -12.38
CA LYS A 127 2.85 -18.75 -12.61
C LYS A 127 3.58 -18.23 -13.86
N PRO A 128 4.90 -18.40 -13.97
CA PRO A 128 5.64 -18.04 -15.19
C PRO A 128 5.06 -18.67 -16.47
N THR A 129 4.30 -19.76 -16.34
CA THR A 129 3.57 -20.44 -17.43
C THR A 129 2.32 -19.71 -17.90
N GLY A 130 1.94 -18.59 -17.28
CA GLY A 130 0.69 -17.86 -17.59
C GLY A 130 -0.56 -18.50 -17.00
N GLU A 131 -0.46 -19.61 -16.27
CA GLU A 131 -1.62 -20.24 -15.63
C GLU A 131 -2.16 -19.37 -14.50
N GLU A 132 -3.48 -19.17 -14.49
CA GLU A 132 -4.17 -18.47 -13.41
C GLU A 132 -4.00 -19.25 -12.08
N PHE A 133 -3.74 -18.48 -11.00
CA PHE A 133 -3.68 -19.08 -9.66
C PHE A 133 -5.05 -19.60 -9.25
N ILE A 134 -5.12 -20.91 -8.98
CA ILE A 134 -6.28 -21.58 -8.45
C ILE A 134 -6.02 -21.91 -6.98
N LEU A 135 -6.81 -21.32 -6.09
CA LEU A 135 -6.77 -21.64 -4.66
C LEU A 135 -7.33 -23.05 -4.43
N LYS A 136 -6.50 -23.99 -3.95
CA LYS A 136 -6.87 -25.39 -3.74
C LYS A 136 -7.31 -25.63 -2.31
N ALA A 137 -8.33 -26.46 -2.13
CA ALA A 137 -8.79 -26.94 -0.84
C ALA A 137 -7.88 -28.10 -0.37
N ASN A 138 -6.68 -27.79 0.09
CA ASN A 138 -5.65 -28.76 0.48
C ASN A 138 -5.09 -28.51 1.89
N ALA A 139 -5.71 -27.62 2.67
CA ALA A 139 -5.25 -27.18 3.98
C ALA A 139 -3.79 -26.67 4.02
N SER A 140 -3.26 -26.31 2.86
CA SER A 140 -1.89 -25.79 2.69
C SER A 140 -1.88 -24.46 1.94
N ASP A 141 -2.68 -24.35 0.87
CA ASP A 141 -2.80 -23.10 0.12
C ASP A 141 -3.33 -21.98 1.03
N ALA A 142 -2.72 -20.82 0.92
CA ALA A 142 -3.08 -19.63 1.68
C ALA A 142 -3.13 -18.40 0.76
N PHE A 143 -3.82 -17.38 1.22
CA PHE A 143 -3.89 -16.09 0.56
C PHE A 143 -3.77 -14.96 1.59
N ILE A 144 -3.40 -13.80 1.11
CA ILE A 144 -3.27 -12.60 1.93
C ILE A 144 -4.52 -11.75 1.78
N VAL A 145 -4.99 -11.21 2.88
CA VAL A 145 -6.07 -10.23 2.94
C VAL A 145 -5.49 -8.91 3.41
N THR A 146 -5.70 -7.86 2.65
CA THR A 146 -5.32 -6.50 3.00
C THR A 146 -6.57 -5.72 3.37
N ALA A 147 -6.58 -5.15 4.56
CA ALA A 147 -7.53 -4.15 5.01
C ALA A 147 -6.89 -2.76 4.87
N LYS A 148 -7.62 -1.82 4.28
CA LYS A 148 -7.21 -0.44 4.09
C LYS A 148 -8.28 0.49 4.60
N VAL A 149 -7.92 1.38 5.52
CA VAL A 149 -8.81 2.42 6.02
C VAL A 149 -8.87 3.55 4.99
N VAL A 150 -10.08 3.90 4.60
CA VAL A 150 -10.35 4.92 3.57
C VAL A 150 -11.35 5.97 4.07
N ASP A 151 -11.31 7.14 3.47
CA ASP A 151 -12.31 8.18 3.66
C ASP A 151 -13.59 7.91 2.84
N LYS A 152 -14.52 8.86 2.80
CA LYS A 152 -15.79 8.75 2.06
C LYS A 152 -15.62 8.62 0.55
N ASP A 153 -14.54 9.16 0.01
CA ASP A 153 -14.23 9.17 -1.41
C ASP A 153 -13.35 7.99 -1.83
N GLY A 154 -12.98 7.12 -0.86
CA GLY A 154 -12.15 5.94 -1.08
C GLY A 154 -10.64 6.23 -1.05
N HIS A 155 -10.21 7.42 -0.63
CA HIS A 155 -8.80 7.74 -0.50
C HIS A 155 -8.22 7.11 0.77
N TRP A 156 -7.00 6.60 0.66
CA TRP A 156 -6.29 5.98 1.76
C TRP A 156 -5.99 6.98 2.88
N CYS A 157 -6.30 6.61 4.13
CA CYS A 157 -6.04 7.40 5.33
C CYS A 157 -4.69 6.99 5.97
N PRO A 158 -3.57 7.64 5.64
CA PRO A 158 -2.22 7.20 6.04
C PRO A 158 -1.92 7.37 7.54
N TRP A 159 -2.73 8.11 8.26
CA TRP A 159 -2.60 8.33 9.71
C TRP A 159 -3.59 7.53 10.54
N ALA A 160 -4.43 6.70 9.90
CA ALA A 160 -5.39 5.88 10.62
C ALA A 160 -4.68 4.76 11.38
N ASP A 161 -5.04 4.62 12.65
CA ASP A 161 -4.52 3.64 13.60
C ASP A 161 -5.64 2.82 14.27
N ASN A 162 -6.78 2.71 13.60
CA ASN A 162 -7.96 2.01 14.09
C ASN A 162 -7.64 0.56 14.47
N LEU A 163 -8.26 0.05 15.54
CA LEU A 163 -8.24 -1.37 15.88
C LEU A 163 -9.18 -2.12 14.93
N LEU A 164 -8.61 -2.98 14.10
CA LEU A 164 -9.32 -3.75 13.07
C LEU A 164 -9.61 -5.16 13.59
N LYS A 165 -10.88 -5.58 13.54
CA LYS A 165 -11.31 -6.93 13.88
C LYS A 165 -11.56 -7.74 12.61
N PHE A 166 -10.88 -8.88 12.49
CA PHE A 166 -10.98 -9.81 11.37
C PHE A 166 -11.83 -11.02 11.71
N GLU A 167 -12.79 -11.33 10.85
CA GLU A 167 -13.68 -12.48 10.96
C GLU A 167 -13.60 -13.28 9.66
N VAL A 168 -13.41 -14.62 9.78
CA VAL A 168 -13.35 -15.53 8.63
C VAL A 168 -14.48 -16.54 8.73
N GLU A 169 -15.33 -16.60 7.70
CA GLU A 169 -16.46 -17.51 7.58
C GLU A 169 -16.24 -18.50 6.43
N GLY A 170 -16.76 -19.72 6.59
CA GLY A 170 -16.69 -20.79 5.57
C GLY A 170 -15.41 -21.61 5.64
N GLU A 171 -14.87 -21.99 4.47
CA GLU A 171 -13.79 -22.99 4.35
C GLU A 171 -12.38 -22.36 4.44
N GLY A 172 -12.23 -21.40 5.33
CA GLY A 172 -10.98 -20.70 5.62
C GLY A 172 -10.58 -20.79 7.09
N ILE A 173 -9.28 -20.83 7.35
CA ILE A 173 -8.68 -20.79 8.68
C ILE A 173 -7.87 -19.52 8.80
N TYR A 174 -8.26 -18.63 9.70
CA TYR A 174 -7.51 -17.44 10.05
C TYR A 174 -6.14 -17.81 10.62
N LYS A 175 -5.08 -17.15 10.14
CA LYS A 175 -3.71 -17.43 10.57
C LYS A 175 -3.06 -16.21 11.25
N GLY A 176 -3.73 -15.05 11.23
CA GLY A 176 -3.22 -13.83 11.83
C GLY A 176 -2.22 -13.09 10.98
N SER A 177 -1.55 -12.18 11.65
CA SER A 177 -0.49 -11.34 11.12
C SER A 177 0.64 -11.20 12.13
N TYR A 178 1.73 -10.61 11.67
CA TYR A 178 2.74 -10.02 12.55
C TYR A 178 2.39 -8.55 12.75
N ASN A 179 2.08 -8.16 13.97
CA ASN A 179 1.92 -6.76 14.33
C ASN A 179 2.84 -6.41 15.49
N PHE A 180 3.65 -5.42 15.28
CA PHE A 180 4.53 -4.85 16.29
C PHE A 180 4.10 -3.40 16.51
N TYR A 181 3.19 -3.20 17.44
CA TYR A 181 2.70 -1.87 17.79
C TYR A 181 3.50 -1.30 18.97
N VAL A 182 4.10 -0.14 18.76
CA VAL A 182 4.73 0.65 19.82
C VAL A 182 3.83 1.84 20.11
N THR A 183 3.10 1.80 21.21
CA THR A 183 2.42 2.97 21.74
C THR A 183 3.44 3.79 22.55
N GLU A 184 3.49 5.10 22.28
CA GLU A 184 4.36 6.01 23.04
C GLU A 184 4.07 5.89 24.54
N GLY A 185 5.11 5.60 25.34
CA GLY A 185 5.00 5.42 26.79
C GLY A 185 4.46 4.07 27.29
N LYS A 186 4.23 3.08 26.40
CA LYS A 186 3.85 1.71 26.78
C LYS A 186 4.90 0.71 26.31
N ASP A 187 4.99 -0.41 27.04
CA ASP A 187 5.80 -1.55 26.62
C ASP A 187 5.33 -2.07 25.25
N LEU A 188 6.27 -2.64 24.50
CA LEU A 188 6.02 -3.28 23.24
C LEU A 188 4.90 -4.32 23.38
N SER A 189 3.72 -4.04 22.83
CA SER A 189 2.63 -5.01 22.81
C SER A 189 2.77 -5.92 21.60
N TYR A 190 3.05 -7.18 21.86
CA TYR A 190 2.96 -8.23 20.85
C TYR A 190 1.51 -8.70 20.76
N HIS A 191 0.96 -8.67 19.56
CA HIS A 191 -0.22 -9.49 19.29
C HIS A 191 0.23 -10.94 19.09
N ALA A 192 -0.44 -11.86 19.76
CA ALA A 192 -0.15 -13.28 19.60
C ALA A 192 -0.47 -13.74 18.17
N PRO A 193 0.27 -14.70 17.61
CA PRO A 193 -0.12 -15.31 16.35
C PRO A 193 -1.54 -15.85 16.43
N GLY A 194 -2.43 -15.36 15.57
CA GLY A 194 -3.85 -15.73 15.57
C GLY A 194 -4.78 -14.72 16.23
N ASP A 195 -4.28 -13.65 16.82
CA ASP A 195 -5.12 -12.54 17.30
C ASP A 195 -5.93 -11.97 16.12
N THR A 196 -7.23 -11.82 16.37
CA THR A 196 -8.18 -11.32 15.36
C THR A 196 -8.35 -9.81 15.42
N GLU A 197 -7.89 -9.16 16.46
CA GLU A 197 -7.91 -7.71 16.63
C GLU A 197 -6.52 -7.16 16.51
N LEU A 198 -6.29 -6.39 15.45
CA LEU A 198 -4.97 -5.87 15.07
C LEU A 198 -5.06 -4.37 14.79
N GLN A 199 -4.12 -3.62 15.36
CA GLN A 199 -4.01 -2.17 15.12
C GLN A 199 -3.59 -1.91 13.67
N ALA A 200 -4.30 -1.05 12.95
CA ALA A 200 -3.86 -0.58 11.64
C ALA A 200 -2.56 0.21 11.78
N GLU A 201 -1.61 -0.05 10.91
CA GLU A 201 -0.36 0.68 10.82
C GLU A 201 -0.37 1.56 9.57
N GLY A 202 -0.51 2.88 9.77
CA GLY A 202 -0.69 3.80 8.65
C GLY A 202 -1.94 3.50 7.81
N GLY A 203 -3.05 3.14 8.46
CA GLY A 203 -4.31 2.82 7.80
C GLY A 203 -4.32 1.47 7.06
N LEU A 204 -3.33 0.63 7.27
CA LEU A 204 -3.18 -0.66 6.57
C LEU A 204 -2.97 -1.80 7.55
N MET A 205 -3.48 -2.98 7.22
CA MET A 205 -3.18 -4.24 7.90
C MET A 205 -3.30 -5.41 6.94
N ARG A 206 -2.42 -6.39 7.08
CA ARG A 206 -2.44 -7.66 6.34
C ARG A 206 -2.58 -8.85 7.26
N VAL A 207 -3.39 -9.81 6.85
CA VAL A 207 -3.53 -11.09 7.54
C VAL A 207 -3.46 -12.24 6.54
N ALA A 208 -3.05 -13.41 7.01
CA ALA A 208 -3.05 -14.63 6.21
C ALA A 208 -4.28 -15.47 6.54
N VAL A 209 -4.88 -16.06 5.51
CA VAL A 209 -5.96 -17.06 5.62
C VAL A 209 -5.58 -18.29 4.83
N ARG A 210 -5.70 -19.47 5.44
CA ARG A 210 -5.39 -20.77 4.86
C ARG A 210 -6.66 -21.52 4.53
N THR A 211 -6.68 -22.29 3.44
CA THR A 211 -7.81 -23.15 3.08
C THR A 211 -7.98 -24.32 4.04
N THR A 212 -9.17 -24.91 4.07
CA THR A 212 -9.43 -26.24 4.65
C THR A 212 -9.25 -27.34 3.58
N PHE A 213 -9.48 -28.61 3.94
CA PHE A 213 -9.56 -29.70 2.95
C PHE A 213 -10.87 -29.70 2.16
N LYS A 214 -11.87 -28.97 2.62
CA LYS A 214 -13.17 -28.89 1.98
C LYS A 214 -13.22 -27.71 1.02
N PRO A 215 -13.54 -27.93 -0.26
CA PRO A 215 -13.68 -26.82 -1.22
C PRO A 215 -14.93 -25.99 -0.88
N GLY A 216 -14.83 -24.69 -1.04
CA GLY A 216 -15.97 -23.82 -0.72
C GLY A 216 -15.66 -22.35 -0.74
N LYS A 217 -16.66 -21.58 -0.32
CA LYS A 217 -16.59 -20.14 -0.16
C LYS A 217 -15.85 -19.79 1.13
N ILE A 218 -15.01 -18.78 1.07
CA ILE A 218 -14.33 -18.18 2.21
C ILE A 218 -14.67 -16.69 2.16
N LYS A 219 -15.29 -16.18 3.21
CA LYS A 219 -15.60 -14.76 3.37
C LYS A 219 -14.72 -14.20 4.48
N VAL A 220 -14.09 -13.08 4.23
CA VAL A 220 -13.35 -12.32 5.24
C VAL A 220 -14.03 -10.97 5.42
N LYS A 221 -14.45 -10.68 6.64
CA LYS A 221 -15.04 -9.41 7.05
C LYS A 221 -14.07 -8.71 7.99
N VAL A 222 -13.94 -7.40 7.82
CA VAL A 222 -13.13 -6.55 8.69
C VAL A 222 -13.99 -5.41 9.21
N SER A 223 -13.99 -5.22 10.51
CA SER A 223 -14.75 -4.16 11.19
C SER A 223 -13.86 -3.35 12.12
N SER A 224 -14.30 -2.16 12.46
CA SER A 224 -13.71 -1.29 13.47
C SER A 224 -14.77 -0.33 13.97
N ASP A 225 -14.63 0.13 15.20
CA ASP A 225 -15.55 1.10 15.79
C ASP A 225 -15.55 2.40 14.99
N GLY A 226 -16.73 2.89 14.68
CA GLY A 226 -16.93 4.15 13.95
C GLY A 226 -16.66 4.08 12.44
N LEU A 227 -16.31 2.91 11.87
CA LEU A 227 -16.10 2.72 10.44
C LEU A 227 -17.13 1.78 9.80
N ILE A 228 -17.44 2.02 8.54
CA ILE A 228 -18.20 1.05 7.74
C ILE A 228 -17.31 -0.18 7.50
N SER A 229 -17.81 -1.36 7.88
CA SER A 229 -17.11 -2.63 7.70
C SER A 229 -16.93 -2.98 6.23
N GLY A 230 -15.78 -3.59 5.91
CA GLY A 230 -15.51 -4.14 4.59
C GLY A 230 -15.56 -5.65 4.57
N GLU A 231 -15.79 -6.25 3.41
CA GLU A 231 -15.74 -7.70 3.23
C GLU A 231 -15.21 -8.09 1.85
N SER A 232 -14.61 -9.26 1.77
CA SER A 232 -14.18 -9.85 0.50
C SER A 232 -14.40 -11.36 0.50
N ILE A 233 -14.58 -11.95 -0.69
CA ILE A 233 -14.94 -13.34 -0.86
C ILE A 233 -14.05 -14.00 -1.89
N ILE A 234 -13.55 -15.21 -1.57
CA ILE A 234 -12.83 -16.08 -2.49
C ILE A 234 -13.40 -17.51 -2.41
N LYS A 235 -13.15 -18.31 -3.44
CA LYS A 235 -13.54 -19.74 -3.45
C LYS A 235 -12.31 -20.62 -3.62
N SER A 236 -12.20 -21.65 -2.78
CA SER A 236 -11.26 -22.75 -2.98
C SER A 236 -11.88 -23.86 -3.83
N LYS A 237 -11.06 -24.49 -4.66
CA LYS A 237 -11.47 -25.59 -5.56
C LYS A 237 -10.95 -26.93 -5.06
N LYS A 238 -11.69 -28.01 -5.38
CA LYS A 238 -11.25 -29.39 -5.12
C LYS A 238 -9.97 -29.69 -5.92
N ILE A 239 -9.04 -30.41 -5.31
CA ILE A 239 -7.88 -30.94 -6.02
C ILE A 239 -8.40 -32.00 -7.00
N LYS A 240 -8.06 -31.86 -8.27
CA LYS A 240 -8.19 -32.96 -9.23
C LYS A 240 -6.91 -33.79 -9.12
N HIS A 241 -7.07 -35.04 -8.72
CA HIS A 241 -5.99 -36.06 -8.78
C HIS A 241 -5.79 -36.51 -10.22
#